data_c08cc5f9daeaa35e1de77b5548cd9c12
#
_entry.id   c08cc5f9daeaa35e1de77b5548cd9c12
#
_cell.length_a   1.000
_cell.length_b   1.000
_cell.length_c   1.000
_cell.angle_alpha   90.00
_cell.angle_beta   90.00
_cell.angle_gamma   90.00
#
_symmetry.space_group_name_H-M   'P 1'
#
loop_
_entity.id
_entity.type
_entity.pdbx_description
1 polymer ?
#
loop_
_entity_poly.entity_id
_entity_poly.type
_entity_poly.pdbx_seq_one_letter_code
_entity_poly.pdbx_strand_id
1 'polypeptide(L)'
;FDTLLIATGSRPASPPIPGINAAGVHTCWTLDDARKIMALAQPGARVLQMGAGFIGCIIMEALAARKTQLTVVEMGDRMVPRMMGETAGTMIKDWCEGKGIRVITNTRVEAIESGTPLSARLSNGTHVSADLIISATGVKPAIAFLENSNVKCLRGVLTDEHMQTSVPGIYAAGDCAEAFDRITETTIVSAIQPNAADQARVAALNMVGQQAFLPRVTQINVLDTLGMISTSFGNWQGVPGGQHAELTD
;
A
#
# COMPACT_ATOMS: atom_id res chain seq x y z
N PHE A 1 0.18 -33.78 -3.73
CA PHE A 1 -1.04 -32.98 -3.64
C PHE A 1 -1.76 -32.99 -4.99
N ASP A 2 -3.10 -32.94 -4.96
CA ASP A 2 -3.92 -32.94 -6.18
C ASP A 2 -4.16 -31.51 -6.67
N THR A 3 -4.30 -30.56 -5.73
CA THR A 3 -4.41 -29.15 -6.00
C THR A 3 -3.55 -28.32 -5.04
N LEU A 4 -3.12 -27.11 -5.45
CA LEU A 4 -2.28 -26.21 -4.68
C LEU A 4 -2.87 -24.80 -4.71
N LEU A 5 -2.96 -24.12 -3.57
CA LEU A 5 -3.27 -22.70 -3.48
C LEU A 5 -2.03 -21.89 -3.08
N ILE A 6 -1.68 -20.90 -3.88
CA ILE A 6 -0.67 -19.89 -3.58
C ILE A 6 -1.39 -18.70 -2.93
N ALA A 7 -1.16 -18.51 -1.63
CA ALA A 7 -1.75 -17.43 -0.83
C ALA A 7 -0.68 -16.73 0.03
N THR A 8 0.45 -16.43 -0.59
CA THR A 8 1.67 -15.94 0.09
C THR A 8 1.64 -14.45 0.41
N GLY A 9 0.60 -13.76 -0.04
CA GLY A 9 0.38 -12.34 0.26
C GLY A 9 1.41 -11.41 -0.39
N SER A 10 1.74 -10.34 0.31
CA SER A 10 2.69 -9.31 -0.12
C SER A 10 3.74 -9.03 0.96
N ARG A 11 4.73 -8.23 0.59
CA ARG A 11 5.80 -7.76 1.49
C ARG A 11 6.02 -6.26 1.29
N PRO A 12 6.45 -5.52 2.31
CA PRO A 12 6.81 -4.12 2.17
C PRO A 12 7.81 -3.90 1.03
N ALA A 13 7.56 -2.89 0.23
CA ALA A 13 8.52 -2.44 -0.76
C ALA A 13 9.65 -1.68 -0.03
N SER A 14 10.90 -2.01 -0.34
CA SER A 14 12.06 -1.28 0.13
C SER A 14 12.59 -0.43 -1.03
N PRO A 15 12.53 0.90 -0.96
CA PRO A 15 13.11 1.74 -1.99
C PRO A 15 14.64 1.59 -1.98
N PRO A 16 15.30 1.60 -3.16
CA PRO A 16 16.74 1.44 -3.26
C PRO A 16 17.48 2.76 -2.95
N ILE A 17 17.37 3.22 -1.71
CA ILE A 17 18.04 4.44 -1.24
C ILE A 17 19.10 4.11 -0.20
N PRO A 18 20.23 4.82 -0.20
CA PRO A 18 21.25 4.68 0.82
C PRO A 18 20.67 4.86 2.24
N GLY A 19 21.03 3.99 3.16
CA GLY A 19 20.62 4.07 4.56
C GLY A 19 19.23 3.54 4.88
N ILE A 20 18.49 2.95 3.93
CA ILE A 20 17.15 2.39 4.18
C ILE A 20 17.13 1.29 5.26
N ASN A 21 18.25 0.62 5.48
CA ASN A 21 18.40 -0.41 6.50
C ASN A 21 19.12 0.09 7.78
N ALA A 22 19.25 1.39 7.95
CA ALA A 22 19.87 1.96 9.15
C ALA A 22 19.04 1.65 10.42
N ALA A 23 19.70 1.55 11.56
CA ALA A 23 19.01 1.41 12.83
C ALA A 23 18.07 2.59 13.07
N GLY A 24 16.81 2.34 13.45
CA GLY A 24 15.77 3.35 13.58
C GLY A 24 14.93 3.56 12.31
N VAL A 25 15.23 2.86 11.21
CA VAL A 25 14.37 2.79 10.02
C VAL A 25 13.59 1.48 10.06
N HIS A 26 12.26 1.56 9.97
CA HIS A 26 11.38 0.40 10.06
C HIS A 26 10.30 0.43 8.98
N THR A 27 9.85 -0.75 8.56
CA THR A 27 8.53 -0.91 7.92
C THR A 27 7.48 -1.14 9.02
N CYS A 28 6.19 -1.03 8.70
CA CYS A 28 5.11 -1.41 9.60
C CYS A 28 4.25 -2.47 8.91
N TRP A 29 4.63 -3.73 9.09
CA TRP A 29 3.99 -4.85 8.42
C TRP A 29 3.61 -5.98 9.38
N THR A 30 4.48 -6.27 10.33
CA THR A 30 4.31 -7.32 11.31
C THR A 30 4.08 -6.74 12.70
N LEU A 31 3.60 -7.57 13.63
CA LEU A 31 3.47 -7.20 15.04
C LEU A 31 4.84 -6.84 15.65
N ASP A 32 5.90 -7.50 15.21
CA ASP A 32 7.25 -7.19 15.68
C ASP A 32 7.75 -5.83 15.18
N ASP A 33 7.38 -5.45 13.93
CA ASP A 33 7.63 -4.08 13.44
C ASP A 33 6.88 -3.06 14.30
N ALA A 34 5.60 -3.31 14.58
CA ALA A 34 4.81 -2.43 15.44
C ALA A 34 5.42 -2.27 16.83
N ARG A 35 5.91 -3.35 17.45
CA ARG A 35 6.59 -3.29 18.76
C ARG A 35 7.86 -2.44 18.72
N LYS A 36 8.68 -2.58 17.68
CA LYS A 36 9.90 -1.76 17.48
C LYS A 36 9.55 -0.29 17.28
N ILE A 37 8.55 0.01 16.45
CA ILE A 37 8.05 1.36 16.22
C ILE A 37 7.55 1.96 17.54
N MET A 38 6.73 1.22 18.31
CA MET A 38 6.21 1.68 19.59
C MET A 38 7.29 2.02 20.61
N ALA A 39 8.40 1.28 20.61
CA ALA A 39 9.53 1.53 21.50
C ALA A 39 10.21 2.89 21.19
N LEU A 40 10.24 3.29 19.93
CA LEU A 40 10.87 4.54 19.46
C LEU A 40 9.88 5.73 19.39
N ALA A 41 8.63 5.47 19.06
CA ALA A 41 7.57 6.49 18.92
C ALA A 41 7.07 6.96 20.31
N GLN A 42 7.94 7.53 21.12
CA GLN A 42 7.58 8.11 22.42
C GLN A 42 7.00 9.53 22.25
N PRO A 43 6.25 10.05 23.22
CA PRO A 43 5.76 11.43 23.18
C PRO A 43 6.88 12.43 22.90
N GLY A 44 6.68 13.28 21.89
CA GLY A 44 7.67 14.26 21.43
C GLY A 44 8.75 13.72 20.49
N ALA A 45 8.82 12.40 20.24
CA ALA A 45 9.77 11.83 19.29
C ALA A 45 9.49 12.38 17.86
N ARG A 46 10.54 12.72 17.15
CA ARG A 46 10.48 13.14 15.75
C ARG A 46 10.36 11.92 14.87
N VAL A 47 9.26 11.79 14.17
CA VAL A 47 9.00 10.66 13.27
C VAL A 47 8.93 11.18 11.83
N LEU A 48 9.73 10.59 10.96
CA LEU A 48 9.61 10.78 9.52
C LEU A 48 8.92 9.56 8.92
N GLN A 49 7.79 9.77 8.27
CA GLN A 49 7.09 8.75 7.49
C GLN A 49 7.33 8.98 6.00
N MET A 50 7.78 7.96 5.32
CA MET A 50 7.98 7.92 3.87
C MET A 50 6.76 7.27 3.22
N GLY A 51 6.01 8.06 2.46
CA GLY A 51 4.78 7.65 1.78
C GLY A 51 3.52 8.02 2.54
N ALA A 52 2.57 8.58 1.81
CA ALA A 52 1.22 8.96 2.25
C ALA A 52 0.13 8.15 1.54
N GLY A 53 0.41 6.86 1.26
CA GLY A 53 -0.55 5.91 0.74
C GLY A 53 -1.46 5.34 1.84
N PHE A 54 -2.25 4.32 1.50
CA PHE A 54 -3.21 3.67 2.39
C PHE A 54 -2.60 3.27 3.75
N ILE A 55 -1.53 2.48 3.73
CA ILE A 55 -0.85 2.02 4.95
C ILE A 55 -0.29 3.21 5.74
N GLY A 56 0.30 4.19 5.05
CA GLY A 56 0.85 5.38 5.69
C GLY A 56 -0.21 6.18 6.45
N CYS A 57 -1.39 6.35 5.89
CA CYS A 57 -2.49 7.07 6.56
C CYS A 57 -2.99 6.34 7.81
N ILE A 58 -3.08 5.01 7.78
CA ILE A 58 -3.47 4.21 8.97
C ILE A 58 -2.42 4.32 10.09
N ILE A 59 -1.13 4.22 9.74
CA ILE A 59 -0.04 4.31 10.73
C ILE A 59 0.00 5.71 11.36
N MET A 60 -0.29 6.74 10.58
CA MET A 60 -0.29 8.14 11.00
C MET A 60 -1.19 8.38 12.19
N GLU A 61 -2.38 7.77 12.23
CA GLU A 61 -3.32 7.88 13.36
C GLU A 61 -2.70 7.35 14.66
N ALA A 62 -2.09 6.17 14.60
CA ALA A 62 -1.42 5.56 15.76
C ALA A 62 -0.24 6.40 16.26
N LEU A 63 0.51 7.04 15.36
CA LEU A 63 1.63 7.92 15.71
C LEU A 63 1.15 9.24 16.32
N ALA A 64 0.09 9.84 15.76
CA ALA A 64 -0.52 11.06 16.28
C ALA A 64 -1.10 10.84 17.69
N ALA A 65 -1.78 9.71 17.93
CA ALA A 65 -2.28 9.33 19.25
C ALA A 65 -1.17 9.19 20.31
N ARG A 66 0.05 8.88 19.87
CA ARG A 66 1.25 8.83 20.75
C ARG A 66 1.92 10.18 20.95
N LYS A 67 1.37 11.26 20.40
CA LYS A 67 1.90 12.63 20.51
C LYS A 67 3.31 12.79 19.96
N THR A 68 3.62 12.10 18.85
CA THR A 68 4.88 12.27 18.15
C THR A 68 4.87 13.55 17.31
N GLN A 69 6.05 14.06 16.96
CA GLN A 69 6.22 15.14 15.98
C GLN A 69 6.35 14.50 14.59
N LEU A 70 5.23 14.36 13.88
CA LEU A 70 5.18 13.60 12.64
C LEU A 70 5.40 14.50 11.43
N THR A 71 6.35 14.11 10.58
CA THR A 71 6.54 14.63 9.23
C THR A 71 6.30 13.50 8.24
N VAL A 72 5.46 13.75 7.23
CA VAL A 72 5.16 12.82 6.14
C VAL A 72 5.74 13.36 4.85
N VAL A 73 6.47 12.51 4.13
CA VAL A 73 7.04 12.84 2.81
C VAL A 73 6.39 11.94 1.77
N GLU A 74 5.74 12.56 0.78
CA GLU A 74 5.07 11.88 -0.32
C GLU A 74 5.67 12.30 -1.67
N MET A 75 6.01 11.32 -2.48
CA MET A 75 6.60 11.54 -3.81
C MET A 75 5.57 12.10 -4.80
N GLY A 76 4.31 11.73 -4.63
CA GLY A 76 3.21 12.27 -5.41
C GLY A 76 2.85 13.71 -5.02
N ASP A 77 2.02 14.32 -5.83
CA ASP A 77 1.56 15.70 -5.68
C ASP A 77 0.56 15.91 -4.54
N ARG A 78 -0.04 14.84 -4.04
CA ARG A 78 -1.10 14.83 -3.03
C ARG A 78 -1.03 13.61 -2.13
N MET A 79 -1.83 13.58 -1.08
CA MET A 79 -2.00 12.37 -0.27
C MET A 79 -2.83 11.33 -1.02
N VAL A 80 -2.56 10.06 -0.75
CA VAL A 80 -3.19 8.88 -1.36
C VAL A 80 -3.34 8.96 -2.88
N PRO A 81 -2.28 9.32 -3.64
CA PRO A 81 -2.36 9.64 -5.06
C PRO A 81 -2.79 8.46 -5.94
N ARG A 82 -2.70 7.23 -5.41
CA ARG A 82 -3.15 6.00 -6.09
C ARG A 82 -4.60 5.64 -5.81
N MET A 83 -5.33 6.44 -5.04
CA MET A 83 -6.67 6.11 -4.57
C MET A 83 -7.65 7.26 -4.71
N MET A 84 -7.17 8.50 -4.73
CA MET A 84 -8.00 9.71 -4.72
C MET A 84 -7.55 10.67 -5.81
N GLY A 85 -8.52 11.41 -6.34
CA GLY A 85 -8.28 12.55 -7.22
C GLY A 85 -7.56 13.69 -6.51
N GLU A 86 -7.24 14.75 -7.26
CA GLU A 86 -6.45 15.87 -6.76
C GLU A 86 -7.15 16.60 -5.61
N THR A 87 -8.42 16.94 -5.77
CA THR A 87 -9.20 17.65 -4.74
C THR A 87 -9.27 16.86 -3.45
N ALA A 88 -9.68 15.59 -3.51
CA ALA A 88 -9.79 14.76 -2.31
C ALA A 88 -8.43 14.53 -1.63
N GLY A 89 -7.36 14.30 -2.40
CA GLY A 89 -6.01 14.14 -1.86
C GLY A 89 -5.48 15.41 -1.20
N THR A 90 -5.83 16.59 -1.74
CA THR A 90 -5.50 17.89 -1.15
C THR A 90 -6.30 18.13 0.14
N MET A 91 -7.60 17.84 0.15
CA MET A 91 -8.43 17.93 1.36
C MET A 91 -7.88 17.07 2.50
N ILE A 92 -7.44 15.83 2.20
CA ILE A 92 -6.81 14.96 3.19
C ILE A 92 -5.50 15.56 3.71
N LYS A 93 -4.70 16.18 2.84
CA LYS A 93 -3.47 16.87 3.24
C LYS A 93 -3.78 18.01 4.20
N ASP A 94 -4.68 18.91 3.82
CA ASP A 94 -5.05 20.08 4.62
C ASP A 94 -5.62 19.66 5.99
N TRP A 95 -6.41 18.57 6.00
CA TRP A 95 -6.91 17.97 7.24
C TRP A 95 -5.77 17.50 8.14
N CYS A 96 -4.79 16.77 7.60
CA CYS A 96 -3.64 16.30 8.36
C CYS A 96 -2.79 17.47 8.90
N GLU A 97 -2.58 18.51 8.09
CA GLU A 97 -1.85 19.71 8.49
C GLU A 97 -2.62 20.47 9.60
N GLY A 98 -3.95 20.54 9.51
CA GLY A 98 -4.82 21.07 10.57
C GLY A 98 -4.75 20.28 11.88
N LYS A 99 -4.33 19.00 11.84
CA LYS A 99 -4.05 18.17 13.02
C LYS A 99 -2.60 18.28 13.51
N GLY A 100 -1.80 19.17 12.94
CA GLY A 100 -0.41 19.41 13.35
C GLY A 100 0.62 18.46 12.72
N ILE A 101 0.26 17.72 11.70
CA ILE A 101 1.19 16.86 10.95
C ILE A 101 1.78 17.68 9.80
N ARG A 102 3.09 17.65 9.67
CA ARG A 102 3.77 18.26 8.54
C ARG A 102 3.74 17.32 7.33
N VAL A 103 3.11 17.74 6.22
CA VAL A 103 3.04 16.96 4.98
C VAL A 103 3.83 17.64 3.86
N ILE A 104 4.79 16.93 3.28
CA ILE A 104 5.64 17.39 2.19
C ILE A 104 5.35 16.52 0.98
N THR A 105 4.64 17.06 0.01
CA THR A 105 4.32 16.43 -1.27
C THR A 105 5.35 16.76 -2.35
N ASN A 106 5.28 16.13 -3.53
CA ASN A 106 6.24 16.28 -4.64
C ASN A 106 7.70 16.09 -4.21
N THR A 107 7.93 15.27 -3.18
CA THR A 107 9.23 15.15 -2.56
C THR A 107 9.50 13.69 -2.19
N ARG A 108 10.70 13.21 -2.45
CA ARG A 108 11.16 11.88 -2.05
C ARG A 108 12.34 11.96 -1.10
N VAL A 109 12.50 10.95 -0.28
CA VAL A 109 13.74 10.72 0.48
C VAL A 109 14.77 10.13 -0.47
N GLU A 110 15.94 10.74 -0.56
CA GLU A 110 17.04 10.30 -1.45
C GLU A 110 18.12 9.52 -0.71
N ALA A 111 18.33 9.82 0.55
CA ALA A 111 19.29 9.11 1.40
C ALA A 111 18.91 9.27 2.88
N ILE A 112 19.32 8.31 3.67
CA ILE A 112 19.23 8.34 5.14
C ILE A 112 20.64 8.16 5.68
N GLU A 113 21.09 9.12 6.48
CA GLU A 113 22.35 9.08 7.19
C GLU A 113 22.11 8.53 8.59
N SER A 114 22.90 7.53 8.96
CA SER A 114 22.86 6.93 10.28
C SER A 114 23.36 7.92 11.32
N GLY A 115 22.71 7.94 12.49
CA GLY A 115 23.08 8.83 13.60
C GLY A 115 22.01 8.79 14.68
N THR A 116 22.22 9.60 15.72
CA THR A 116 21.22 9.86 16.76
C THR A 116 21.16 11.37 16.96
N PRO A 117 20.18 12.02 16.29
CA PRO A 117 19.12 11.50 15.42
C PRO A 117 19.61 11.04 14.04
N LEU A 118 18.75 10.28 13.33
CA LEU A 118 18.88 10.03 11.87
C LEU A 118 18.72 11.34 11.10
N SER A 119 19.35 11.44 9.92
CA SER A 119 19.16 12.55 8.99
C SER A 119 18.70 12.05 7.64
N ALA A 120 17.52 12.46 7.20
CA ALA A 120 16.99 12.13 5.88
C ALA A 120 17.18 13.30 4.92
N ARG A 121 17.90 13.09 3.82
CA ARG A 121 18.04 14.07 2.73
C ARG A 121 16.88 13.92 1.75
N LEU A 122 16.20 15.00 1.47
CA LEU A 122 15.05 15.07 0.57
C LEU A 122 15.43 15.61 -0.80
N SER A 123 14.65 15.25 -1.83
CA SER A 123 14.88 15.67 -3.23
C SER A 123 14.75 17.17 -3.46
N ASN A 124 14.14 17.91 -2.56
CA ASN A 124 14.06 19.37 -2.58
C ASN A 124 15.27 20.05 -1.92
N GLY A 125 16.31 19.29 -1.58
CA GLY A 125 17.54 19.78 -0.96
C GLY A 125 17.46 19.97 0.55
N THR A 126 16.30 19.76 1.19
CA THR A 126 16.19 19.90 2.64
C THR A 126 16.59 18.61 3.37
N HIS A 127 16.92 18.74 4.65
CA HIS A 127 17.20 17.64 5.55
C HIS A 127 16.15 17.60 6.66
N VAL A 128 15.73 16.39 7.02
CA VAL A 128 14.81 16.13 8.14
C VAL A 128 15.49 15.23 9.16
N SER A 129 15.64 15.75 10.38
CA SER A 129 16.13 14.96 11.51
C SER A 129 14.98 14.12 12.10
N ALA A 130 15.23 12.86 12.37
CA ALA A 130 14.22 11.95 12.92
C ALA A 130 14.82 10.98 13.95
N ASP A 131 14.06 10.68 14.98
CA ASP A 131 14.39 9.65 15.98
C ASP A 131 13.90 8.27 15.51
N LEU A 132 12.93 8.27 14.59
CA LEU A 132 12.35 7.10 13.94
C LEU A 132 11.99 7.45 12.49
N ILE A 133 12.31 6.57 11.54
CA ILE A 133 11.85 6.65 10.16
C ILE A 133 10.99 5.44 9.84
N ILE A 134 9.79 5.66 9.28
CA ILE A 134 8.87 4.61 8.85
C ILE A 134 8.77 4.60 7.33
N SER A 135 9.13 3.48 6.71
CA SER A 135 8.96 3.27 5.28
C SER A 135 7.59 2.66 4.99
N ALA A 136 6.66 3.48 4.51
CA ALA A 136 5.31 3.11 4.07
C ALA A 136 5.16 3.29 2.55
N THR A 137 6.16 2.90 1.77
CA THR A 137 6.29 3.14 0.33
C THR A 137 5.56 2.12 -0.56
N GLY A 138 4.66 1.34 0.06
CA GLY A 138 3.84 0.34 -0.62
C GLY A 138 4.31 -1.09 -0.39
N VAL A 139 3.68 -2.01 -1.11
CA VAL A 139 3.93 -3.45 -1.01
C VAL A 139 4.18 -4.07 -2.38
N LYS A 140 4.78 -5.25 -2.39
CA LYS A 140 4.98 -6.09 -3.59
C LYS A 140 4.48 -7.49 -3.31
N PRO A 141 3.84 -8.17 -4.27
CA PRO A 141 3.49 -9.58 -4.18
C PRO A 141 4.67 -10.45 -3.77
N ALA A 142 4.44 -11.37 -2.83
CA ALA A 142 5.48 -12.28 -2.32
C ALA A 142 5.60 -13.52 -3.23
N ILE A 143 6.15 -13.36 -4.42
CA ILE A 143 6.19 -14.37 -5.49
C ILE A 143 7.62 -14.78 -5.93
N ALA A 144 8.67 -14.28 -5.28
CA ALA A 144 10.06 -14.56 -5.67
C ALA A 144 10.41 -16.06 -5.67
N PHE A 145 9.74 -16.86 -4.83
CA PHE A 145 9.94 -18.30 -4.78
C PHE A 145 9.47 -19.04 -6.03
N LEU A 146 8.71 -18.37 -6.91
CA LEU A 146 8.23 -18.92 -8.18
C LEU A 146 9.20 -18.66 -9.34
N GLU A 147 10.31 -17.97 -9.10
CA GLU A 147 11.36 -17.82 -10.10
C GLU A 147 11.81 -19.19 -10.61
N ASN A 148 11.90 -19.31 -11.93
CA ASN A 148 12.22 -20.57 -12.63
C ASN A 148 11.17 -21.69 -12.49
N SER A 149 9.96 -21.39 -11.99
CA SER A 149 8.81 -22.30 -12.07
C SER A 149 8.06 -22.10 -13.40
N ASN A 150 7.13 -23.03 -13.71
CA ASN A 150 6.24 -22.91 -14.87
C ASN A 150 5.02 -22.00 -14.61
N VAL A 151 4.89 -21.45 -13.41
CA VAL A 151 3.78 -20.53 -13.06
C VAL A 151 4.09 -19.15 -13.62
N LYS A 152 3.22 -18.66 -14.49
CA LYS A 152 3.38 -17.32 -15.07
C LYS A 152 3.11 -16.24 -14.04
N CYS A 153 4.05 -15.31 -13.92
CA CYS A 153 3.93 -14.13 -13.08
C CYS A 153 4.25 -12.88 -13.88
N LEU A 154 3.55 -11.78 -13.61
CA LEU A 154 3.90 -10.41 -14.02
C LEU A 154 4.22 -9.59 -12.76
N ARG A 155 3.26 -8.78 -12.30
CA ARG A 155 3.37 -8.13 -10.98
C ARG A 155 3.07 -9.11 -9.84
N GLY A 156 2.09 -10.00 -10.07
CA GLY A 156 1.66 -11.09 -9.21
C GLY A 156 1.59 -12.39 -9.99
N VAL A 157 1.04 -13.42 -9.37
CA VAL A 157 0.73 -14.70 -10.02
C VAL A 157 -0.47 -14.48 -10.93
N LEU A 158 -0.30 -14.65 -12.25
CA LEU A 158 -1.39 -14.51 -13.22
C LEU A 158 -2.43 -15.60 -13.00
N THR A 159 -3.69 -15.20 -12.89
CA THR A 159 -4.83 -16.10 -12.80
C THR A 159 -5.90 -15.76 -13.84
N ASP A 160 -6.65 -16.77 -14.23
CA ASP A 160 -7.90 -16.61 -14.98
C ASP A 160 -9.07 -16.22 -14.04
N GLU A 161 -10.26 -16.17 -14.60
CA GLU A 161 -11.49 -15.87 -13.82
C GLU A 161 -11.87 -16.96 -12.81
N HIS A 162 -11.30 -18.15 -12.92
CA HIS A 162 -11.46 -19.26 -11.97
C HIS A 162 -10.39 -19.27 -10.87
N MET A 163 -9.53 -18.24 -10.84
CA MET A 163 -8.36 -18.12 -9.98
C MET A 163 -7.32 -19.23 -10.22
N GLN A 164 -7.38 -19.94 -11.36
CA GLN A 164 -6.37 -20.91 -11.76
C GLN A 164 -5.18 -20.21 -12.43
N THR A 165 -3.98 -20.69 -12.14
CA THR A 165 -2.75 -20.16 -12.73
C THR A 165 -2.53 -20.76 -14.13
N SER A 166 -1.41 -20.43 -14.76
CA SER A 166 -0.99 -21.05 -16.04
C SER A 166 -0.70 -22.55 -15.94
N VAL A 167 -0.65 -23.10 -14.72
CA VAL A 167 -0.42 -24.52 -14.45
C VAL A 167 -1.70 -25.14 -13.89
N PRO A 168 -2.30 -26.14 -14.58
CA PRO A 168 -3.52 -26.79 -14.13
C PRO A 168 -3.39 -27.34 -12.70
N GLY A 169 -4.45 -27.17 -11.89
CA GLY A 169 -4.48 -27.61 -10.50
C GLY A 169 -3.76 -26.66 -9.52
N ILE A 170 -3.12 -25.61 -10.01
CA ILE A 170 -2.50 -24.58 -9.17
C ILE A 170 -3.33 -23.29 -9.26
N TYR A 171 -3.73 -22.77 -8.11
CA TYR A 171 -4.53 -21.58 -7.92
C TYR A 171 -3.76 -20.50 -7.16
N ALA A 172 -4.16 -19.24 -7.29
CA ALA A 172 -3.61 -18.16 -6.46
C ALA A 172 -4.72 -17.21 -6.00
N ALA A 173 -4.56 -16.62 -4.80
CA ALA A 173 -5.52 -15.68 -4.25
C ALA A 173 -4.86 -14.68 -3.29
N GLY A 174 -5.48 -13.50 -3.14
CA GLY A 174 -5.03 -12.42 -2.27
C GLY A 174 -3.93 -11.56 -2.90
N ASP A 175 -3.15 -10.88 -2.08
CA ASP A 175 -2.16 -9.87 -2.51
C ASP A 175 -1.09 -10.41 -3.46
N CYS A 176 -0.87 -11.72 -3.49
CA CYS A 176 0.08 -12.34 -4.42
C CYS A 176 -0.52 -12.59 -5.81
N ALA A 177 -1.84 -12.59 -5.95
CA ALA A 177 -2.53 -12.87 -7.20
C ALA A 177 -2.66 -11.62 -8.08
N GLU A 178 -2.50 -11.81 -9.38
CA GLU A 178 -2.83 -10.83 -10.41
C GLU A 178 -4.04 -11.36 -11.19
N ALA A 179 -5.22 -10.99 -10.70
CA ALA A 179 -6.49 -11.51 -11.17
C ALA A 179 -7.00 -10.76 -12.40
N PHE A 180 -7.64 -11.48 -13.32
CA PHE A 180 -8.31 -10.88 -14.45
C PHE A 180 -9.54 -10.10 -14.00
N ASP A 181 -9.60 -8.83 -14.39
CA ASP A 181 -10.73 -7.95 -14.17
C ASP A 181 -11.54 -7.80 -15.47
N ARG A 182 -12.75 -8.32 -15.47
CA ARG A 182 -13.64 -8.31 -16.65
C ARG A 182 -14.13 -6.92 -17.01
N ILE A 183 -14.06 -5.96 -16.09
CA ILE A 183 -14.51 -4.59 -16.35
C ILE A 183 -13.47 -3.82 -17.16
N THR A 184 -12.21 -3.95 -16.77
CA THR A 184 -11.08 -3.27 -17.43
C THR A 184 -10.45 -4.14 -18.52
N GLU A 185 -10.83 -5.41 -18.64
CA GLU A 185 -10.25 -6.43 -19.52
C GLU A 185 -8.73 -6.57 -19.36
N THR A 186 -8.22 -6.28 -18.17
CA THR A 186 -6.81 -6.36 -17.83
C THR A 186 -6.59 -7.21 -16.58
N THR A 187 -5.34 -7.51 -16.25
CA THR A 187 -4.99 -8.15 -14.99
C THR A 187 -4.61 -7.11 -13.95
N ILE A 188 -5.05 -7.30 -12.73
CA ILE A 188 -4.87 -6.35 -11.61
C ILE A 188 -4.38 -7.08 -10.37
N VAL A 189 -3.32 -6.55 -9.75
CA VAL A 189 -2.99 -6.84 -8.35
C VAL A 189 -3.75 -5.84 -7.48
N SER A 190 -4.70 -6.32 -6.69
CA SER A 190 -5.48 -5.50 -5.77
C SER A 190 -5.37 -6.03 -4.35
N ALA A 191 -4.43 -5.46 -3.61
CA ALA A 191 -4.06 -5.89 -2.26
C ALA A 191 -5.00 -5.30 -1.21
N ILE A 192 -6.25 -5.75 -1.22
CA ILE A 192 -7.28 -5.41 -0.23
C ILE A 192 -8.03 -6.66 0.24
N GLN A 193 -8.43 -6.66 1.51
CA GLN A 193 -9.07 -7.80 2.15
C GLN A 193 -10.32 -8.32 1.40
N PRO A 194 -11.27 -7.50 0.91
CA PRO A 194 -12.44 -8.01 0.20
C PRO A 194 -12.06 -8.82 -1.05
N ASN A 195 -11.11 -8.33 -1.85
CA ASN A 195 -10.64 -9.07 -3.02
C ASN A 195 -9.95 -10.38 -2.65
N ALA A 196 -9.13 -10.37 -1.59
CA ALA A 196 -8.49 -11.59 -1.11
C ALA A 196 -9.53 -12.66 -0.70
N ALA A 197 -10.60 -12.25 -0.03
CA ALA A 197 -11.68 -13.14 0.37
C ALA A 197 -12.48 -13.70 -0.82
N ASP A 198 -12.85 -12.85 -1.77
CA ASP A 198 -13.58 -13.25 -2.98
C ASP A 198 -12.74 -14.20 -3.85
N GLN A 199 -11.48 -13.86 -4.07
CA GLN A 199 -10.53 -14.70 -4.81
C GLN A 199 -10.33 -16.06 -4.13
N ALA A 200 -10.12 -16.07 -2.82
CA ALA A 200 -9.94 -17.30 -2.05
C ALA A 200 -11.18 -18.21 -2.12
N ARG A 201 -12.38 -17.61 -2.06
CA ARG A 201 -13.63 -18.35 -2.20
C ARG A 201 -13.75 -18.99 -3.59
N VAL A 202 -13.47 -18.25 -4.65
CA VAL A 202 -13.51 -18.77 -6.02
C VAL A 202 -12.48 -19.88 -6.21
N ALA A 203 -11.23 -19.67 -5.78
CA ALA A 203 -10.18 -20.68 -5.84
C ALA A 203 -10.59 -21.96 -5.10
N ALA A 204 -11.07 -21.85 -3.85
CA ALA A 204 -11.44 -23.00 -3.03
C ALA A 204 -12.58 -23.83 -3.66
N LEU A 205 -13.59 -23.18 -4.25
CA LEU A 205 -14.67 -23.87 -4.94
C LEU A 205 -14.15 -24.68 -6.14
N ASN A 206 -13.31 -24.06 -6.97
CA ASN A 206 -12.71 -24.73 -8.12
C ASN A 206 -11.78 -25.88 -7.71
N MET A 207 -11.03 -25.74 -6.64
CA MET A 207 -10.16 -26.79 -6.09
C MET A 207 -10.92 -28.05 -5.67
N VAL A 208 -12.20 -27.93 -5.30
CA VAL A 208 -13.07 -29.08 -4.95
C VAL A 208 -14.02 -29.49 -6.09
N GLY A 209 -13.77 -29.00 -7.32
CA GLY A 209 -14.54 -29.36 -8.52
C GLY A 209 -15.89 -28.63 -8.66
N GLN A 210 -16.15 -27.59 -7.85
CA GLN A 210 -17.33 -26.74 -8.01
C GLN A 210 -16.97 -25.54 -8.87
N GLN A 211 -17.55 -25.45 -10.05
CA GLN A 211 -17.28 -24.34 -10.95
C GLN A 211 -17.71 -22.99 -10.34
N ALA A 212 -16.75 -22.09 -10.21
CA ALA A 212 -16.95 -20.72 -9.75
C ALA A 212 -16.05 -19.77 -10.56
N PHE A 213 -16.46 -18.51 -10.68
CA PHE A 213 -15.66 -17.50 -11.35
C PHE A 213 -15.71 -16.17 -10.60
N LEU A 214 -14.63 -15.41 -10.70
CA LEU A 214 -14.53 -14.05 -10.21
C LEU A 214 -15.12 -13.10 -11.25
N PRO A 215 -16.25 -12.44 -10.97
CA PRO A 215 -16.88 -11.58 -11.98
C PRO A 215 -16.07 -10.31 -12.24
N ARG A 216 -15.33 -9.85 -11.26
CA ARG A 216 -14.50 -8.64 -11.34
C ARG A 216 -13.54 -8.56 -10.15
N VAL A 217 -12.50 -7.72 -10.29
CA VAL A 217 -11.72 -7.24 -9.14
C VAL A 217 -12.40 -5.97 -8.61
N THR A 218 -12.86 -6.02 -7.37
CA THR A 218 -13.56 -4.88 -6.77
C THR A 218 -12.55 -3.78 -6.47
N GLN A 219 -12.67 -2.65 -7.17
CA GLN A 219 -11.86 -1.46 -6.93
C GLN A 219 -12.62 -0.55 -5.95
N ILE A 220 -12.38 -0.75 -4.67
CA ILE A 220 -12.92 0.07 -3.60
C ILE A 220 -11.83 0.33 -2.56
N ASN A 221 -11.77 1.57 -2.10
CA ASN A 221 -10.91 1.95 -1.00
C ASN A 221 -11.74 2.75 -0.02
N VAL A 222 -11.68 2.36 1.25
CA VAL A 222 -12.25 3.11 2.37
C VAL A 222 -11.11 3.37 3.34
N LEU A 223 -10.87 4.61 3.63
CA LEU A 223 -9.73 5.03 4.45
C LEU A 223 -10.21 6.05 5.49
N ASP A 224 -9.92 5.76 6.74
CA ASP A 224 -9.98 6.73 7.82
C ASP A 224 -8.58 7.34 8.01
N THR A 225 -8.50 8.65 7.94
CA THR A 225 -7.26 9.40 8.17
C THR A 225 -7.51 10.43 9.27
N LEU A 226 -7.16 10.09 10.51
CA LEU A 226 -7.34 10.98 11.66
C LEU A 226 -8.80 11.47 11.84
N GLY A 227 -9.78 10.58 11.60
CA GLY A 227 -11.20 10.86 11.68
C GLY A 227 -11.83 11.44 10.40
N MET A 228 -11.06 11.67 9.33
CA MET A 228 -11.59 11.96 8.01
C MET A 228 -11.76 10.65 7.23
N ILE A 229 -13.00 10.25 6.99
CA ILE A 229 -13.31 9.07 6.18
C ILE A 229 -13.37 9.48 4.70
N SER A 230 -12.55 8.84 3.89
CA SER A 230 -12.52 9.01 2.44
C SER A 230 -12.78 7.68 1.74
N THR A 231 -13.50 7.73 0.62
CA THR A 231 -13.85 6.53 -0.15
C THR A 231 -13.65 6.79 -1.64
N SER A 232 -13.04 5.82 -2.33
CA SER A 232 -13.03 5.78 -3.78
C SER A 232 -13.59 4.46 -4.27
N PHE A 233 -14.24 4.47 -5.40
CA PHE A 233 -14.88 3.31 -6.00
C PHE A 233 -14.70 3.29 -7.52
N GLY A 234 -14.39 2.12 -8.08
CA GLY A 234 -14.22 1.94 -9.51
C GLY A 234 -12.99 2.66 -10.07
N ASN A 235 -13.07 3.11 -11.31
CA ASN A 235 -11.98 3.87 -11.93
C ASN A 235 -12.06 5.35 -11.52
N TRP A 236 -11.56 5.65 -10.33
CA TRP A 236 -11.56 6.98 -9.75
C TRP A 236 -10.70 8.02 -10.51
N GLN A 237 -9.82 7.58 -11.39
CA GLN A 237 -9.08 8.47 -12.29
C GLN A 237 -9.91 8.93 -13.50
N GLY A 238 -11.07 8.28 -13.71
CA GLY A 238 -11.88 8.50 -14.90
C GLY A 238 -11.30 7.84 -16.16
N VAL A 239 -11.87 8.19 -17.30
CA VAL A 239 -11.45 7.72 -18.62
C VAL A 239 -11.25 8.92 -19.55
N PRO A 240 -10.37 8.83 -20.55
CA PRO A 240 -10.24 9.89 -21.55
C PRO A 240 -11.58 10.20 -22.22
N GLY A 241 -11.98 11.47 -22.24
CA GLY A 241 -13.27 11.92 -22.77
C GLY A 241 -14.49 11.65 -21.87
N GLY A 242 -14.29 11.14 -20.68
CA GLY A 242 -15.35 10.98 -19.69
C GLY A 242 -15.83 12.32 -19.13
N GLN A 243 -17.03 12.30 -18.53
CA GLN A 243 -17.56 13.46 -17.83
C GLN A 243 -17.04 13.48 -16.41
N HIS A 244 -16.68 14.67 -15.93
CA HIS A 244 -16.29 14.93 -14.55
C HIS A 244 -17.26 15.89 -13.91
N ALA A 245 -17.72 15.59 -12.70
CA ALA A 245 -18.50 16.48 -11.89
C ALA A 245 -17.92 16.49 -10.46
N GLU A 246 -17.80 17.66 -9.89
CA GLU A 246 -17.32 17.88 -8.54
C GLU A 246 -18.37 18.67 -7.76
N LEU A 247 -18.68 18.24 -6.56
CA LEU A 247 -19.57 18.93 -5.63
C LEU A 247 -18.83 19.09 -4.31
N THR A 248 -18.69 20.33 -3.87
CA THR A 248 -18.08 20.69 -2.58
C THR A 248 -19.08 21.52 -1.77
N ASP A 249 -19.18 21.26 -0.49
CA ASP A 249 -19.95 22.06 0.49
C ASP A 249 -19.05 23.11 1.13
#